data_7ed660c0e5bec0e02e15799f8a7582d2
#
_entry.id   7ed660c0e5bec0e02e15799f8a7582d2
#
_cell.length_a   1.000
_cell.length_b   1.000
_cell.length_c   1.000
_cell.angle_alpha   90.00
_cell.angle_beta   90.00
_cell.angle_gamma   90.00
#
_symmetry.space_group_name_H-M   'P 1'
#
loop_
_entity.id
_entity.type
_entity.pdbx_description
1 polymer ?
#
loop_
_entity_poly.entity_id
_entity_poly.type
_entity_poly.pdbx_seq_one_letter_code
_entity_poly.pdbx_strand_id
1 'polypeptide(L)'
;MIHGQYGQPYTFYTTTEEKRINKAVPSSQIRFLFKFTNGMDKNVVYAYGQNQLVNNRYTKVNMTPNTTEDVFTGNIDFMPNGYWEYEIYEVSWLGSSVVLGTGTAPINETDVLSPAANTKGVVQGRVEIGKLYITEATGQEEVQYQEYVKPTQTNYIYVS
;
A
#
# COMPACT_ATOMS: atom_id res chain seq x y z
N MET A 1 -6.38 -8.82 -6.02
CA MET A 1 -5.96 -8.53 -4.64
C MET A 1 -4.45 -8.67 -4.57
N ILE A 2 -3.79 -7.70 -3.97
CA ILE A 2 -2.35 -7.71 -3.76
C ILE A 2 -2.06 -8.48 -2.46
N HIS A 3 -0.97 -9.26 -2.45
CA HIS A 3 -0.53 -9.99 -1.27
C HIS A 3 0.85 -9.53 -0.85
N GLY A 4 1.05 -9.33 0.45
CA GLY A 4 2.33 -9.02 1.07
C GLY A 4 2.54 -9.81 2.35
N GLN A 5 3.77 -9.86 2.82
CA GLN A 5 4.12 -10.44 4.12
C GLN A 5 4.67 -9.33 5.01
N TYR A 6 4.20 -9.27 6.24
CA TYR A 6 4.66 -8.28 7.21
C TYR A 6 6.19 -8.35 7.40
N GLY A 7 6.83 -7.20 7.38
CA GLY A 7 8.27 -7.09 7.55
C GLY A 7 9.11 -7.38 6.30
N GLN A 8 8.49 -7.73 5.18
CA GLN A 8 9.18 -7.90 3.90
C GLN A 8 8.93 -6.71 2.98
N PRO A 9 9.88 -6.39 2.08
CA PRO A 9 9.67 -5.33 1.09
C PRO A 9 8.42 -5.58 0.26
N TYR A 10 7.63 -4.52 0.05
CA TYR A 10 6.38 -4.61 -0.71
C TYR A 10 6.59 -4.10 -2.13
N THR A 11 6.07 -4.84 -3.09
CA THR A 11 6.04 -4.44 -4.50
C THR A 11 4.60 -4.43 -4.99
N PHE A 12 4.16 -3.29 -5.48
CA PHE A 12 2.82 -3.10 -6.02
C PHE A 12 2.86 -2.97 -7.54
N TYR A 13 1.99 -3.71 -8.21
CA TYR A 13 1.74 -3.59 -9.63
C TYR A 13 0.32 -3.06 -9.82
N THR A 14 0.20 -1.90 -10.43
CA THR A 14 -1.07 -1.18 -10.58
C THR A 14 -1.29 -0.76 -12.02
N THR A 15 -2.52 -0.43 -12.38
CA THR A 15 -2.88 0.00 -13.74
C THR A 15 -3.10 1.52 -13.81
N THR A 16 -2.38 2.25 -13.01
CA THR A 16 -2.56 3.70 -12.81
C THR A 16 -2.26 4.54 -14.05
N GLU A 17 -1.33 4.12 -14.91
CA GLU A 17 -0.96 4.90 -16.10
C GLU A 17 -2.13 5.05 -17.08
N GLU A 18 -2.91 4.01 -17.30
CA GLU A 18 -4.08 4.05 -18.16
C GLU A 18 -5.20 4.95 -17.61
N LYS A 19 -5.25 5.10 -16.29
CA LYS A 19 -6.29 5.84 -15.57
C LYS A 19 -5.88 7.26 -15.19
N ARG A 20 -4.75 7.74 -15.69
CA ARG A 20 -4.25 9.09 -15.39
C ARG A 20 -5.29 10.15 -15.72
N ILE A 21 -5.45 11.09 -14.80
CA ILE A 21 -6.36 12.23 -14.93
C ILE A 21 -5.68 13.35 -15.72
N ASN A 22 -4.48 13.75 -15.32
CA ASN A 22 -3.72 14.78 -16.02
C ASN A 22 -2.78 14.16 -17.05
N LYS A 23 -3.19 14.20 -18.31
CA LYS A 23 -2.40 13.70 -19.45
C LYS A 23 -1.53 14.77 -20.09
N ALA A 24 -1.61 16.01 -19.62
CA ALA A 24 -0.86 17.15 -20.16
C ALA A 24 0.61 17.16 -19.69
N VAL A 25 0.93 16.49 -18.59
CA VAL A 25 2.29 16.37 -18.07
C VAL A 25 2.87 14.99 -18.34
N PRO A 26 4.20 14.85 -18.55
CA PRO A 26 4.81 13.55 -18.72
C PRO A 26 4.75 12.71 -17.44
N SER A 27 4.82 11.39 -17.57
CA SER A 27 4.79 10.46 -16.43
C SER A 27 5.93 10.69 -15.42
N SER A 28 7.02 11.30 -15.84
CA SER A 28 8.14 11.69 -14.95
C SER A 28 7.77 12.76 -13.93
N GLN A 29 6.72 13.54 -14.19
CA GLN A 29 6.20 14.59 -13.30
C GLN A 29 5.00 14.12 -12.47
N ILE A 30 4.72 12.84 -12.44
CA ILE A 30 3.62 12.25 -11.69
C ILE A 30 4.16 11.24 -10.70
N ARG A 31 3.59 11.27 -9.48
CA ARG A 31 3.77 10.23 -8.48
C ARG A 31 2.40 9.82 -7.95
N PHE A 32 2.34 8.62 -7.44
CA PHE A 32 1.11 8.06 -6.90
C PHE A 32 1.19 7.99 -5.39
N LEU A 33 0.23 8.66 -4.74
CA LEU A 33 0.04 8.62 -3.30
C LEU A 33 -0.94 7.49 -2.97
N PHE A 34 -0.48 6.53 -2.20
CA PHE A 34 -1.28 5.42 -1.73
C PHE A 34 -1.88 5.76 -0.37
N LYS A 35 -3.14 5.50 -0.23
CA LYS A 35 -3.87 5.53 1.03
C LYS A 35 -4.28 4.11 1.36
N PHE A 36 -3.86 3.61 2.50
CA PHE A 36 -4.23 2.29 2.99
C PHE A 36 -5.14 2.42 4.19
N THR A 37 -6.24 1.70 4.18
CA THR A 37 -7.20 1.65 5.29
C THR A 37 -7.32 0.22 5.78
N ASN A 38 -7.00 -0.02 7.06
CA ASN A 38 -7.14 -1.34 7.64
C ASN A 38 -8.60 -1.76 7.75
N GLY A 39 -8.89 -3.01 7.41
CA GLY A 39 -10.24 -3.55 7.42
C GLY A 39 -10.84 -3.70 8.82
N MET A 40 -10.02 -3.88 9.84
CA MET A 40 -10.46 -4.14 11.21
C MET A 40 -10.63 -2.87 12.04
N ASP A 41 -9.55 -2.12 12.23
CA ASP A 41 -9.53 -0.96 13.14
C ASP A 41 -9.71 0.38 12.43
N LYS A 42 -9.79 0.36 11.09
CA LYS A 42 -9.92 1.56 10.24
C LYS A 42 -8.73 2.52 10.32
N ASN A 43 -7.58 2.05 10.80
CA ASN A 43 -6.35 2.82 10.74
C ASN A 43 -6.00 3.18 9.30
N VAL A 44 -5.58 4.42 9.08
CA VAL A 44 -5.24 4.96 7.76
C VAL A 44 -3.77 5.33 7.72
N VAL A 45 -3.08 4.84 6.68
CA VAL A 45 -1.66 5.11 6.44
C VAL A 45 -1.47 5.59 5.01
N TYR A 46 -0.57 6.55 4.81
CA TYR A 46 -0.24 7.09 3.50
C TYR A 46 1.23 6.84 3.15
N ALA A 47 1.50 6.55 1.88
CA ALA A 47 2.86 6.45 1.37
C ALA A 47 2.93 6.72 -0.13
N TYR A 48 4.00 7.40 -0.55
CA TYR A 48 4.35 7.48 -1.97
C TYR A 48 5.08 6.22 -2.42
N GLY A 49 4.66 5.68 -3.56
CA GLY A 49 5.39 4.60 -4.20
C GLY A 49 6.79 5.02 -4.58
N GLN A 50 7.80 4.22 -4.24
CA GLN A 50 9.20 4.46 -4.56
C GLN A 50 9.61 3.66 -5.80
N ASN A 51 10.70 4.08 -6.45
CA ASN A 51 11.24 3.41 -7.64
C ASN A 51 10.17 3.15 -8.71
N GLN A 52 9.35 4.17 -8.98
CA GLN A 52 8.25 4.07 -9.91
C GLN A 52 8.75 3.72 -11.30
N LEU A 53 8.31 2.56 -11.80
CA LEU A 53 8.56 2.10 -13.16
C LEU A 53 7.23 2.06 -13.91
N VAL A 54 7.10 2.92 -14.92
CA VAL A 54 5.89 3.01 -15.73
C VAL A 54 6.07 2.19 -17.00
N ASN A 55 5.20 1.21 -17.20
CA ASN A 55 5.08 0.42 -18.43
C ASN A 55 3.67 0.61 -19.04
N ASN A 56 3.52 0.23 -20.30
CA ASN A 56 2.25 0.38 -21.02
C ASN A 56 1.05 -0.29 -20.35
N ARG A 57 1.29 -1.36 -19.60
CA ARG A 57 0.21 -2.16 -18.96
C ARG A 57 0.17 -2.05 -17.46
N TYR A 58 1.25 -1.64 -16.82
CA TYR A 58 1.33 -1.54 -15.37
C TYR A 58 2.33 -0.49 -14.91
N THR A 59 2.10 0.00 -13.73
CA THR A 59 3.07 0.79 -12.97
C THR A 59 3.53 -0.02 -11.77
N LYS A 60 4.83 -0.19 -11.64
CA LYS A 60 5.47 -0.86 -10.51
C LYS A 60 5.99 0.17 -9.53
N VAL A 61 5.68 0.00 -8.26
CA VAL A 61 6.24 0.80 -7.16
C VAL A 61 6.64 -0.09 -6.00
N ASN A 62 7.59 0.38 -5.20
CA ASN A 62 8.07 -0.32 -4.02
C ASN A 62 7.77 0.48 -2.77
N MET A 63 7.55 -0.21 -1.66
CA MET A 63 7.45 0.36 -0.32
C MET A 63 8.27 -0.48 0.65
N THR A 64 8.76 0.16 1.71
CA THR A 64 9.66 -0.47 2.67
C THR A 64 8.94 -0.65 4.00
N PRO A 65 8.97 -1.85 4.59
CA PRO A 65 8.42 -2.06 5.93
C PRO A 65 9.28 -1.32 6.96
N ASN A 66 8.63 -0.47 7.76
CA ASN A 66 9.29 0.27 8.82
C ASN A 66 8.25 0.71 9.85
N THR A 67 8.53 0.50 11.13
CA THR A 67 7.66 0.95 12.23
C THR A 67 7.63 2.48 12.37
N THR A 68 8.67 3.16 11.85
CA THR A 68 8.66 4.62 11.69
C THR A 68 8.17 4.95 10.29
N GLU A 69 6.90 5.28 10.19
CA GLU A 69 6.27 5.62 8.92
C GLU A 69 6.76 6.95 8.37
N ASP A 70 6.98 6.99 7.07
CA ASP A 70 7.30 8.23 6.35
C ASP A 70 6.63 8.20 4.97
N VAL A 71 5.70 9.10 4.79
CA VAL A 71 4.90 9.20 3.56
C VAL A 71 5.76 9.44 2.33
N PHE A 72 6.84 10.20 2.46
CA PHE A 72 7.68 10.61 1.32
C PHE A 72 8.69 9.54 0.89
N THR A 73 9.15 8.71 1.80
CA THR A 73 10.14 7.66 1.54
C THR A 73 9.51 6.28 1.30
N GLY A 74 8.19 6.18 1.42
CA GLY A 74 7.48 4.93 1.26
C GLY A 74 7.69 3.94 2.40
N ASN A 75 8.07 4.43 3.57
CA ASN A 75 8.15 3.65 4.79
C ASN A 75 6.76 3.45 5.37
N ILE A 76 6.36 2.20 5.56
CA ILE A 76 5.00 1.88 5.96
C ILE A 76 4.97 0.71 6.95
N ASP A 77 4.07 0.81 7.93
CA ASP A 77 3.80 -0.25 8.89
C ASP A 77 2.37 -0.78 8.71
N PHE A 78 2.26 -2.00 8.20
CA PHE A 78 0.98 -2.68 8.01
C PHE A 78 0.55 -3.46 9.26
N MET A 79 0.47 -2.77 10.39
CA MET A 79 -0.11 -3.32 11.61
C MET A 79 -1.47 -2.69 11.90
N PRO A 80 -2.48 -3.50 12.29
CA PRO A 80 -2.49 -4.96 12.35
C PRO A 80 -2.46 -5.64 10.98
N ASN A 81 -1.94 -6.87 10.93
CA ASN A 81 -1.95 -7.71 9.74
C ASN A 81 -3.39 -7.99 9.26
N GLY A 82 -3.53 -8.52 8.07
CA GLY A 82 -4.82 -8.92 7.52
C GLY A 82 -5.24 -8.09 6.31
N TYR A 83 -6.52 -7.81 6.21
CA TYR A 83 -7.08 -7.11 5.06
C TYR A 83 -6.96 -5.60 5.18
N TRP A 84 -6.47 -5.01 4.09
CA TRP A 84 -6.40 -3.57 3.88
C TRP A 84 -7.08 -3.22 2.57
N GLU A 85 -7.70 -2.05 2.52
CA GLU A 85 -8.13 -1.41 1.27
C GLU A 85 -7.09 -0.38 0.88
N TYR A 86 -6.78 -0.29 -0.41
CA TYR A 86 -5.93 0.78 -0.91
C TYR A 86 -6.68 1.66 -1.91
N GLU A 87 -6.41 2.93 -1.84
CA GLU A 87 -6.80 3.93 -2.83
C GLU A 87 -5.52 4.59 -3.34
N ILE A 88 -5.46 4.84 -4.64
CA ILE A 88 -4.31 5.47 -5.27
C ILE A 88 -4.74 6.81 -5.85
N TYR A 89 -4.02 7.85 -5.46
CA TYR A 89 -4.24 9.23 -5.90
C TYR A 89 -3.11 9.68 -6.80
N GLU A 90 -3.46 10.31 -7.90
CA GLU A 90 -2.49 10.92 -8.81
C GLU A 90 -2.07 12.28 -8.26
N VAL A 91 -0.76 12.48 -8.14
CA VAL A 91 -0.16 13.75 -7.74
C VAL A 91 0.77 14.21 -8.86
N SER A 92 0.56 15.41 -9.36
CA SER A 92 1.33 15.98 -10.47
C SER A 92 2.09 17.23 -10.06
N TRP A 93 3.28 17.40 -10.64
CA TRP A 93 4.09 18.61 -10.54
C TRP A 93 4.12 19.31 -11.90
N LEU A 94 3.41 20.43 -11.98
CA LEU A 94 3.32 21.21 -13.22
C LEU A 94 4.60 22.03 -13.43
N GLY A 95 5.34 21.72 -14.50
CA GLY A 95 6.50 22.53 -14.91
C GLY A 95 7.78 22.36 -14.10
N SER A 96 7.85 21.39 -13.19
CA SER A 96 9.04 21.13 -12.38
C SER A 96 9.30 19.64 -12.14
N SER A 97 10.49 19.33 -11.66
CA SER A 97 10.83 18.00 -11.19
C SER A 97 10.00 17.64 -9.94
N VAL A 98 9.72 16.36 -9.77
CA VAL A 98 9.08 15.83 -8.57
C VAL A 98 9.97 16.04 -7.36
N VAL A 99 9.42 16.66 -6.31
CA VAL A 99 10.08 16.80 -5.01
C VAL A 99 9.15 16.22 -3.94
N LEU A 100 9.54 15.07 -3.39
CA LEU A 100 8.83 14.44 -2.27
C LEU A 100 9.40 14.96 -0.95
N GLY A 101 8.67 15.81 -0.27
CA GLY A 101 9.08 16.39 1.00
C GLY A 101 8.01 17.28 1.61
N THR A 102 8.26 17.69 2.84
CA THR A 102 7.35 18.57 3.57
C THR A 102 7.16 19.89 2.84
N GLY A 103 5.91 20.27 2.61
CA GLY A 103 5.54 21.51 1.93
C GLY A 103 5.70 21.49 0.41
N THR A 104 6.21 20.41 -0.18
CA THR A 104 6.36 20.23 -1.63
C THR A 104 5.51 19.10 -2.20
N ALA A 105 5.15 18.12 -1.39
CA ALA A 105 4.27 17.02 -1.76
C ALA A 105 3.11 16.89 -0.78
N PRO A 106 1.88 16.63 -1.25
CA PRO A 106 0.73 16.37 -0.38
C PRO A 106 0.96 15.14 0.51
N ILE A 107 0.49 15.20 1.75
CA ILE A 107 0.58 14.08 2.71
C ILE A 107 -0.69 13.22 2.74
N ASN A 108 -1.78 13.73 2.20
CA ASN A 108 -3.06 13.02 2.06
C ASN A 108 -3.85 13.56 0.87
N GLU A 109 -4.98 12.94 0.57
CA GLU A 109 -5.81 13.28 -0.60
C GLU A 109 -6.48 14.66 -0.54
N THR A 110 -6.56 15.26 0.64
CA THR A 110 -7.18 16.58 0.84
C THR A 110 -6.16 17.69 1.07
N ASP A 111 -4.89 17.36 1.08
CA ASP A 111 -3.82 18.33 1.33
C ASP A 111 -3.61 19.21 0.11
N VAL A 112 -3.92 20.51 0.27
CA VAL A 112 -3.75 21.53 -0.75
C VAL A 112 -2.59 22.43 -0.36
N LEU A 113 -1.47 22.26 -1.05
CA LEU A 113 -0.29 23.08 -0.82
C LEU A 113 -0.48 24.46 -1.42
N SER A 114 0.04 25.49 -0.73
CA SER A 114 -0.04 26.87 -1.21
C SER A 114 0.58 27.01 -2.61
N PRO A 115 -0.11 27.63 -3.58
CA PRO A 115 0.26 27.59 -5.01
C PRO A 115 1.44 28.49 -5.41
N ALA A 116 2.25 28.92 -4.48
CA ALA A 116 3.43 29.71 -4.80
C ALA A 116 4.43 28.87 -5.59
N ALA A 117 4.43 29.05 -6.89
CA ALA A 117 5.25 28.39 -7.90
C ALA A 117 4.85 26.95 -8.24
N ASN A 118 5.06 26.58 -9.50
CA ASN A 118 4.82 25.26 -10.10
C ASN A 118 5.70 24.12 -9.53
N THR A 119 6.24 24.28 -8.34
CA THR A 119 7.18 23.36 -7.71
C THR A 119 6.50 22.40 -6.73
N LYS A 120 5.20 22.55 -6.51
CA LYS A 120 4.45 21.77 -5.52
C LYS A 120 3.56 20.74 -6.18
N GLY A 121 3.47 19.57 -5.57
CA GLY A 121 2.57 18.53 -6.00
C GLY A 121 1.10 18.91 -5.79
N VAL A 122 0.25 18.56 -6.75
CA VAL A 122 -1.20 18.76 -6.70
C VAL A 122 -1.89 17.43 -6.86
N VAL A 123 -2.76 17.09 -5.91
CA VAL A 123 -3.61 15.90 -6.00
C VAL A 123 -4.66 16.12 -7.08
N GLN A 124 -4.64 15.28 -8.11
CA GLN A 124 -5.60 15.34 -9.21
C GLN A 124 -6.89 14.59 -8.90
N GLY A 125 -6.76 13.47 -8.21
CA GLY A 125 -7.88 12.63 -7.83
C GLY A 125 -7.50 11.16 -7.71
N ARG A 126 -8.49 10.35 -7.34
CA ARG A 126 -8.32 8.90 -7.19
C ARG A 126 -8.33 8.21 -8.57
N VAL A 127 -7.33 7.40 -8.82
CA VAL A 127 -7.17 6.68 -10.09
C VAL A 127 -7.39 5.17 -9.96
N GLU A 128 -7.21 4.62 -8.77
CA GLU A 128 -7.40 3.17 -8.54
C GLU A 128 -7.85 2.90 -7.11
N ILE A 129 -8.59 1.82 -6.93
CA ILE A 129 -8.98 1.26 -5.64
C ILE A 129 -8.83 -0.25 -5.71
N GLY A 130 -8.41 -0.86 -4.61
CA GLY A 130 -8.30 -2.31 -4.54
C GLY A 130 -8.10 -2.79 -3.12
N LYS A 131 -7.75 -4.07 -3.00
CA LYS A 131 -7.55 -4.75 -1.72
C LYS A 131 -6.15 -5.33 -1.63
N LEU A 132 -5.64 -5.28 -0.42
CA LEU A 132 -4.33 -5.81 -0.02
C LEU A 132 -4.53 -6.77 1.15
N TYR A 133 -3.83 -7.87 1.13
CA TYR A 133 -3.77 -8.80 2.25
C TYR A 133 -2.34 -8.94 2.74
N ILE A 134 -2.12 -8.65 4.02
CA ILE A 134 -0.82 -8.78 4.67
C ILE A 134 -0.85 -9.99 5.59
N THR A 135 -0.02 -10.98 5.26
CA THR A 135 0.20 -12.13 6.12
C THR A 135 1.15 -11.79 7.26
N GLU A 136 1.11 -12.57 8.33
CA GLU A 136 1.99 -12.42 9.46
C GLU A 136 3.47 -12.62 9.08
N ALA A 137 4.36 -12.12 9.92
CA ALA A 137 5.78 -12.37 9.77
C ALA A 137 6.09 -13.88 9.92
N THR A 138 7.13 -14.34 9.22
CA THR A 138 7.58 -15.73 9.33
C THR A 138 7.88 -16.08 10.78
N GLY A 139 7.30 -17.19 11.27
CA GLY A 139 7.49 -17.68 12.63
C GLY A 139 6.56 -17.07 13.69
N GLN A 140 5.66 -16.19 13.29
CA GLN A 140 4.61 -15.62 14.14
C GLN A 140 3.20 -15.99 13.66
N GLU A 141 3.11 -16.99 12.82
CA GLU A 141 1.84 -17.50 12.32
C GLU A 141 0.99 -17.98 13.50
N GLU A 142 -0.28 -17.59 13.52
CA GLU A 142 -1.23 -18.12 14.50
C GLU A 142 -1.23 -19.64 14.43
N VAL A 143 -1.27 -20.27 15.61
CA VAL A 143 -1.38 -21.72 15.70
C VAL A 143 -2.69 -22.12 15.04
N GLN A 144 -2.58 -22.55 13.79
CA GLN A 144 -3.71 -23.14 13.09
C GLN A 144 -4.09 -24.43 13.81
N TYR A 145 -5.38 -24.71 13.85
CA TYR A 145 -5.95 -25.91 14.44
C TYR A 145 -5.05 -27.12 14.29
N GLN A 146 -4.58 -27.67 15.39
CA GLN A 146 -4.04 -29.02 15.36
C GLN A 146 -5.19 -29.94 14.95
N GLU A 147 -5.02 -30.62 13.83
CA GLU A 147 -5.94 -31.64 13.42
C GLU A 147 -6.07 -32.65 14.56
N TYR A 148 -7.31 -32.91 14.99
CA TYR A 148 -7.57 -33.93 15.99
C TYR A 148 -7.11 -35.29 15.47
N VAL A 149 -5.95 -35.72 15.95
CA VAL A 149 -5.48 -37.08 15.67
C VAL A 149 -6.25 -38.03 16.55
N LYS A 150 -7.20 -38.73 15.93
CA LYS A 150 -7.96 -39.77 16.61
C LYS A 150 -6.98 -40.79 17.22
N PRO A 151 -7.02 -41.04 18.52
CA PRO A 151 -6.13 -42.04 19.13
C PRO A 151 -6.36 -43.41 18.45
N THR A 152 -5.26 -44.05 18.10
CA THR A 152 -5.26 -45.35 17.40
C THR A 152 -5.70 -46.51 18.25
N GLN A 153 -5.86 -46.30 19.54
CA GLN A 153 -6.41 -47.30 20.47
C GLN A 153 -7.76 -46.86 21.04
N THR A 154 -8.78 -47.52 20.59
CA THR A 154 -10.09 -47.48 21.25
C THR A 154 -10.21 -48.70 22.16
N ASN A 155 -9.99 -48.50 23.43
CA ASN A 155 -10.32 -49.55 24.40
C ASN A 155 -11.83 -49.52 24.69
N TYR A 156 -12.57 -50.31 23.94
CA TYR A 156 -13.97 -50.53 24.24
C TYR A 156 -14.05 -51.61 25.35
N ILE A 157 -14.61 -51.27 26.48
CA ILE A 157 -14.96 -52.26 27.50
C ILE A 157 -16.36 -52.75 27.12
N TYR A 158 -16.40 -53.98 26.59
CA TYR A 158 -17.68 -54.64 26.42
C TYR A 158 -18.10 -55.30 27.73
N VAL A 159 -19.20 -54.85 28.28
CA VAL A 159 -19.84 -55.54 29.38
C VAL A 159 -20.84 -56.52 28.78
N SER A 160 -20.48 -57.78 28.85
CA SER A 160 -21.40 -58.87 28.44
C SER A 160 -22.35 -59.21 29.58
#